data_19facea264f96060d6a92bae868235b3
#
_entry.id   19facea264f96060d6a92bae868235b3
#
_cell.length_a   1.000
_cell.length_b   1.000
_cell.length_c   1.000
_cell.angle_alpha   90.00
_cell.angle_beta   90.00
_cell.angle_gamma   90.00
#
_symmetry.space_group_name_H-M   'P 1'
#
loop_
_entity.id
_entity.type
_entity.pdbx_description
1 polymer ?
#
loop_
_entity_poly.entity_id
_entity_poly.type
_entity_poly.pdbx_seq_one_letter_code
_entity_poly.pdbx_strand_id
1 'polypeptide(L)'
;EYTQAIMDIGATICKPKNPLCENCPLASHCGACLSKEQDVYPHTKTKQNKASEKTIVFLIFTNERQEVFLKKRPGRGIWGGLWSFVECDDNAEAIDLAIRQHNDSAKIIRRLSKFKHTFTHFNLWINPILVDSPGGLANYYDASSLALGTPAPVKKILQEL
;
A
#
# COMPACT_ATOMS: atom_id res chain seq x y z
N GLU A 1 -17.72 23.29 7.59
CA GLU A 1 -17.83 24.33 6.53
C GLU A 1 -16.51 25.06 6.29
N TYR A 2 -15.85 25.65 7.32
CA TYR A 2 -14.60 26.41 7.14
C TYR A 2 -13.49 25.59 6.46
N THR A 3 -13.22 24.37 6.92
CA THR A 3 -12.17 23.51 6.34
C THR A 3 -12.42 23.22 4.88
N GLN A 4 -13.67 22.96 4.51
CA GLN A 4 -14.03 22.70 3.12
C GLN A 4 -13.83 23.95 2.25
N ALA A 5 -14.24 25.12 2.73
CA ALA A 5 -14.08 26.38 2.00
C ALA A 5 -12.59 26.68 1.69
N ILE A 6 -11.69 26.45 2.65
CA ILE A 6 -10.24 26.63 2.44
C ILE A 6 -9.69 25.64 1.42
N MET A 7 -10.16 24.38 1.44
CA MET A 7 -9.77 23.37 0.43
C MET A 7 -10.26 23.76 -0.97
N ASP A 8 -11.49 24.28 -1.08
CA ASP A 8 -12.07 24.72 -2.36
C ASP A 8 -11.31 25.92 -2.93
N ILE A 9 -10.94 26.90 -2.10
CA ILE A 9 -10.09 28.02 -2.50
C ILE A 9 -8.74 27.50 -3.02
N GLY A 10 -8.11 26.55 -2.33
CA GLY A 10 -6.84 25.94 -2.73
C GLY A 10 -6.94 25.13 -4.04
N ALA A 11 -8.09 24.53 -4.31
CA ALA A 11 -8.31 23.75 -5.52
C ALA A 11 -8.65 24.60 -6.74
N THR A 12 -9.37 25.73 -6.55
CA THR A 12 -9.95 26.49 -7.65
C THR A 12 -9.27 27.84 -7.92
N ILE A 13 -8.86 28.56 -6.88
CA ILE A 13 -8.38 29.95 -6.93
C ILE A 13 -6.88 30.02 -6.62
N CYS A 14 -6.46 29.57 -5.45
CA CYS A 14 -5.09 29.67 -4.94
C CYS A 14 -4.21 28.52 -5.47
N LYS A 15 -3.92 28.54 -6.75
CA LYS A 15 -3.12 27.51 -7.42
C LYS A 15 -1.62 27.82 -7.29
N PRO A 16 -0.75 26.79 -7.26
CA PRO A 16 0.72 26.99 -7.19
C PRO A 16 1.31 27.74 -8.38
N LYS A 17 0.64 27.72 -9.54
CA LYS A 17 1.01 28.47 -10.75
C LYS A 17 -0.20 29.31 -11.17
N ASN A 18 0.05 30.59 -11.43
CA ASN A 18 -0.95 31.55 -11.86
C ASN A 18 -2.19 31.59 -10.95
N PRO A 19 -2.06 31.93 -9.66
CA PRO A 19 -3.19 32.04 -8.75
C PRO A 19 -4.12 33.18 -9.19
N LEU A 20 -5.43 32.95 -9.08
CA LEU A 20 -6.47 33.92 -9.45
C LEU A 20 -6.75 34.86 -8.27
N CYS A 21 -5.75 35.68 -7.87
CA CYS A 21 -5.84 36.51 -6.67
C CYS A 21 -6.94 37.56 -6.73
N GLU A 22 -7.27 38.07 -7.92
CA GLU A 22 -8.34 39.02 -8.14
C GLU A 22 -9.74 38.46 -7.78
N ASN A 23 -9.91 37.15 -7.89
CA ASN A 23 -11.14 36.45 -7.58
C ASN A 23 -11.13 35.83 -6.17
N CYS A 24 -10.06 36.05 -5.40
CA CYS A 24 -9.91 35.42 -4.10
C CYS A 24 -10.65 36.21 -3.01
N PRO A 25 -11.59 35.59 -2.27
CA PRO A 25 -12.31 36.29 -1.19
C PRO A 25 -11.38 36.68 -0.02
N LEU A 26 -10.17 36.15 0.05
CA LEU A 26 -9.17 36.44 1.08
C LEU A 26 -8.08 37.41 0.61
N ALA A 27 -8.15 37.97 -0.60
CA ALA A 27 -7.08 38.78 -1.21
C ALA A 27 -6.67 39.97 -0.31
N SER A 28 -7.60 40.65 0.30
CA SER A 28 -7.36 41.83 1.16
C SER A 28 -6.65 41.49 2.48
N HIS A 29 -6.63 40.21 2.89
CA HIS A 29 -6.00 39.73 4.12
C HIS A 29 -4.84 38.77 3.83
N CYS A 30 -4.54 38.53 2.57
CA CYS A 30 -3.51 37.57 2.17
C CYS A 30 -2.14 38.27 2.12
N GLY A 31 -1.20 37.87 2.99
CA GLY A 31 0.14 38.40 3.03
C GLY A 31 0.86 38.30 1.69
N ALA A 32 0.84 37.15 1.01
CA ALA A 32 1.46 36.94 -0.28
C ALA A 32 0.87 37.83 -1.39
N CYS A 33 -0.44 38.09 -1.33
CA CYS A 33 -1.11 38.99 -2.28
C CYS A 33 -0.72 40.45 -2.05
N LEU A 34 -0.69 40.88 -0.78
CA LEU A 34 -0.32 42.24 -0.40
C LEU A 34 1.15 42.56 -0.69
N SER A 35 2.05 41.61 -0.48
CA SER A 35 3.48 41.76 -0.78
C SER A 35 3.84 41.49 -2.27
N LYS A 36 2.89 41.05 -3.09
CA LYS A 36 3.09 40.63 -4.49
C LYS A 36 4.09 39.47 -4.63
N GLU A 37 4.10 38.56 -3.66
CA GLU A 37 5.01 37.41 -3.60
C GLU A 37 4.30 36.07 -3.87
N GLN A 38 3.18 36.07 -4.56
CA GLN A 38 2.37 34.85 -4.80
C GLN A 38 3.16 33.76 -5.49
N ASP A 39 4.09 34.12 -6.37
CA ASP A 39 4.92 33.18 -7.13
C ASP A 39 6.00 32.50 -6.28
N VAL A 40 6.28 33.03 -5.10
CA VAL A 40 7.22 32.44 -4.14
C VAL A 40 6.55 31.33 -3.32
N TYR A 41 5.23 31.33 -3.23
CA TYR A 41 4.46 30.39 -2.43
C TYR A 41 3.63 29.42 -3.29
N PRO A 42 3.48 28.16 -2.87
CA PRO A 42 4.18 27.51 -1.75
C PRO A 42 5.67 27.29 -2.06
N HIS A 43 6.53 27.45 -1.07
CA HIS A 43 7.94 27.08 -1.23
C HIS A 43 8.03 25.61 -1.64
N THR A 44 8.61 25.34 -2.79
CA THR A 44 8.87 23.98 -3.26
C THR A 44 9.83 23.31 -2.28
N LYS A 45 9.33 22.33 -1.54
CA LYS A 45 10.23 21.44 -0.80
C LYS A 45 11.16 20.80 -1.81
N THR A 46 12.46 21.05 -1.69
CA THR A 46 13.47 20.28 -2.41
C THR A 46 13.13 18.80 -2.25
N LYS A 47 13.02 18.07 -3.37
CA LYS A 47 12.78 16.62 -3.35
C LYS A 47 13.88 15.98 -2.49
N GLN A 48 13.58 15.80 -1.21
CA GLN A 48 14.46 15.09 -0.31
C GLN A 48 14.32 13.60 -0.60
N ASN A 49 15.46 13.02 -0.94
CA ASN A 49 15.80 11.59 -0.92
C ASN A 49 14.94 10.66 -1.78
N LYS A 50 15.65 9.82 -2.53
CA LYS A 50 15.09 8.60 -3.13
C LYS A 50 14.29 7.87 -2.05
N ALA A 51 13.02 7.60 -2.35
CA ALA A 51 12.18 6.81 -1.45
C ALA A 51 12.93 5.53 -1.09
N SER A 52 13.04 5.21 0.20
CA SER A 52 13.70 3.97 0.65
C SER A 52 13.01 2.77 0.01
N GLU A 53 13.78 1.76 -0.36
CA GLU A 53 13.25 0.54 -0.93
C GLU A 53 13.26 -0.57 0.13
N LYS A 54 12.18 -1.31 0.21
CA LYS A 54 12.06 -2.51 1.03
C LYS A 54 11.63 -3.66 0.16
N THR A 55 12.08 -4.85 0.48
CA THR A 55 11.64 -6.08 -0.19
C THR A 55 11.05 -7.04 0.84
N ILE A 56 9.93 -7.66 0.50
CA ILE A 56 9.29 -8.70 1.29
C ILE A 56 8.87 -9.86 0.40
N VAL A 57 8.67 -11.00 1.01
CA VAL A 57 8.03 -12.15 0.39
C VAL A 57 6.61 -12.28 0.89
N PHE A 58 5.66 -12.54 -0.02
CA PHE A 58 4.32 -13.02 0.29
C PHE A 58 4.26 -14.53 0.05
N LEU A 59 4.06 -15.29 1.11
CA LEU A 59 3.81 -16.73 1.02
C LEU A 59 2.32 -16.97 0.85
N ILE A 60 1.94 -17.49 -0.30
CA ILE A 60 0.55 -17.76 -0.70
C ILE A 60 0.32 -19.24 -0.50
N PHE A 61 -0.15 -19.62 0.69
CA PHE A 61 -0.47 -21.01 0.99
C PHE A 61 -1.81 -21.37 0.35
N THR A 62 -1.83 -22.45 -0.41
CA THR A 62 -3.03 -23.01 -1.03
C THR A 62 -3.27 -24.42 -0.55
N ASN A 63 -4.53 -24.78 -0.38
CA ASN A 63 -4.93 -26.15 -0.03
C ASN A 63 -5.38 -26.94 -1.27
N GLU A 64 -5.80 -28.18 -1.08
CA GLU A 64 -6.31 -29.10 -2.12
C GLU A 64 -7.54 -28.54 -2.85
N ARG A 65 -8.27 -27.62 -2.24
CA ARG A 65 -9.46 -26.97 -2.83
C ARG A 65 -9.11 -25.68 -3.58
N GLN A 66 -7.83 -25.36 -3.74
CA GLN A 66 -7.35 -24.10 -4.32
C GLN A 66 -7.77 -22.85 -3.50
N GLU A 67 -8.14 -23.02 -2.24
CA GLU A 67 -8.39 -21.91 -1.34
C GLU A 67 -7.06 -21.35 -0.84
N VAL A 68 -7.01 -20.02 -0.57
CA VAL A 68 -5.83 -19.32 -0.11
C VAL A 68 -5.91 -19.00 1.38
N PHE A 69 -4.80 -19.20 2.09
CA PHE A 69 -4.69 -18.81 3.49
C PHE A 69 -4.46 -17.31 3.62
N LEU A 70 -5.28 -16.64 4.43
CA LEU A 70 -5.11 -15.24 4.78
C LEU A 70 -5.08 -15.06 6.30
N LYS A 71 -4.17 -14.21 6.76
CA LYS A 71 -4.02 -13.83 8.16
C LYS A 71 -4.42 -12.37 8.36
N LYS A 72 -5.23 -12.09 9.39
CA LYS A 72 -5.56 -10.71 9.75
C LYS A 72 -4.35 -10.01 10.35
N ARG A 73 -4.01 -8.84 9.83
CA ARG A 73 -2.90 -8.03 10.33
C ARG A 73 -3.26 -7.38 11.66
N PRO A 74 -2.26 -7.08 12.51
CA PRO A 74 -2.47 -6.24 13.68
C PRO A 74 -3.14 -4.91 13.30
N GLY A 75 -3.91 -4.33 14.20
CA GLY A 75 -4.65 -3.09 13.92
C GLY A 75 -3.79 -1.84 13.68
N ARG A 76 -2.47 -1.92 13.89
CA ARG A 76 -1.50 -0.82 13.69
C ARG A 76 -0.51 -1.18 12.59
N GLY A 77 0.07 -0.15 11.97
CA GLY A 77 1.07 -0.29 10.91
C GLY A 77 0.46 -0.32 9.50
N ILE A 78 1.30 -0.68 8.53
CA ILE A 78 0.92 -0.74 7.13
C ILE A 78 -0.17 -1.79 6.95
N TRP A 79 -1.29 -1.40 6.32
CA TRP A 79 -2.45 -2.25 6.09
C TRP A 79 -3.06 -2.86 7.36
N GLY A 80 -2.98 -2.11 8.49
CA GLY A 80 -3.49 -2.55 9.80
C GLY A 80 -4.96 -2.97 9.72
N GLY A 81 -5.28 -4.13 10.34
CA GLY A 81 -6.61 -4.69 10.39
C GLY A 81 -7.11 -5.38 9.11
N LEU A 82 -6.38 -5.28 7.99
CA LEU A 82 -6.70 -5.97 6.74
C LEU A 82 -6.17 -7.41 6.74
N TRP A 83 -6.73 -8.23 5.85
CA TRP A 83 -6.31 -9.60 5.64
C TRP A 83 -5.20 -9.67 4.58
N SER A 84 -4.14 -10.40 4.85
CA SER A 84 -2.95 -10.47 3.99
C SER A 84 -2.38 -11.88 3.97
N PHE A 85 -1.56 -12.16 2.97
CA PHE A 85 -0.72 -13.35 2.96
C PHE A 85 0.30 -13.31 4.10
N VAL A 86 0.92 -14.44 4.39
CA VAL A 86 2.04 -14.51 5.34
C VAL A 86 3.24 -13.76 4.76
N GLU A 87 3.85 -12.91 5.57
CA GLU A 87 5.00 -12.10 5.17
C GLU A 87 6.28 -12.62 5.85
N CYS A 88 7.35 -12.62 5.10
CA CYS A 88 8.70 -12.82 5.63
C CYS A 88 9.72 -12.00 4.84
N ASP A 89 10.96 -11.96 5.37
CA ASP A 89 12.09 -11.34 4.68
C ASP A 89 12.48 -12.15 3.43
N ASP A 90 13.04 -11.45 2.43
CA ASP A 90 13.46 -12.06 1.15
C ASP A 90 14.82 -12.76 1.28
N ASN A 91 14.89 -13.76 2.14
CA ASN A 91 16.03 -14.66 2.29
C ASN A 91 15.56 -16.10 2.51
N ALA A 92 16.41 -17.06 2.18
CA ALA A 92 16.06 -18.48 2.19
C ALA A 92 15.67 -19.00 3.59
N GLU A 93 16.35 -18.55 4.63
CA GLU A 93 16.10 -18.97 6.02
C GLU A 93 14.75 -18.49 6.52
N ALA A 94 14.41 -17.21 6.28
CA ALA A 94 13.13 -16.64 6.69
C ALA A 94 11.95 -17.29 5.94
N ILE A 95 12.13 -17.59 4.66
CA ILE A 95 11.13 -18.29 3.84
C ILE A 95 10.90 -19.71 4.38
N ASP A 96 11.95 -20.48 4.60
CA ASP A 96 11.86 -21.85 5.12
C ASP A 96 11.22 -21.88 6.51
N LEU A 97 11.66 -20.99 7.41
CA LEU A 97 11.11 -20.86 8.74
C LEU A 97 9.60 -20.52 8.70
N ALA A 98 9.20 -19.56 7.89
CA ALA A 98 7.80 -19.14 7.78
C ALA A 98 6.92 -20.26 7.19
N ILE A 99 7.45 -21.04 6.24
CA ILE A 99 6.75 -22.20 5.68
C ILE A 99 6.55 -23.27 6.76
N ARG A 100 7.60 -23.65 7.48
CA ARG A 100 7.51 -24.65 8.56
C ARG A 100 6.60 -24.22 9.70
N GLN A 101 6.64 -22.96 10.10
CA GLN A 101 5.74 -22.43 11.13
C GLN A 101 4.25 -22.50 10.73
N HIS A 102 3.98 -22.47 9.44
CA HIS A 102 2.62 -22.61 8.93
C HIS A 102 2.22 -24.09 8.78
N ASN A 103 3.04 -24.87 8.09
CA ASN A 103 2.83 -26.29 7.87
C ASN A 103 4.14 -26.98 7.43
N ASP A 104 4.63 -27.90 8.23
CA ASP A 104 5.87 -28.66 7.94
C ASP A 104 5.82 -29.48 6.63
N SER A 105 4.61 -29.84 6.20
CA SER A 105 4.40 -30.60 4.96
C SER A 105 4.27 -29.72 3.72
N ALA A 106 4.27 -28.39 3.90
CA ALA A 106 4.08 -27.45 2.79
C ALA A 106 5.30 -27.39 1.86
N LYS A 107 5.05 -27.22 0.56
CA LYS A 107 6.09 -27.19 -0.47
C LYS A 107 5.91 -26.01 -1.40
N ILE A 108 7.01 -25.36 -1.78
CA ILE A 108 6.98 -24.31 -2.77
C ILE A 108 6.59 -24.91 -4.14
N ILE A 109 5.54 -24.39 -4.75
CA ILE A 109 5.10 -24.75 -6.10
C ILE A 109 5.86 -23.92 -7.12
N ARG A 110 5.77 -22.57 -7.01
CA ARG A 110 6.41 -21.64 -7.93
C ARG A 110 6.56 -20.25 -7.32
N ARG A 111 7.48 -19.47 -7.89
CA ARG A 111 7.61 -18.04 -7.63
C ARG A 111 6.84 -17.27 -8.71
N LEU A 112 6.05 -16.28 -8.31
CA LEU A 112 5.35 -15.39 -9.22
C LEU A 112 6.22 -14.18 -9.56
N SER A 113 5.76 -13.36 -10.51
CA SER A 113 6.50 -12.15 -10.92
C SER A 113 6.59 -11.14 -9.78
N LYS A 114 7.81 -10.71 -9.48
CA LYS A 114 8.07 -9.62 -8.53
C LYS A 114 7.45 -8.32 -9.04
N PHE A 115 6.82 -7.57 -8.16
CA PHE A 115 6.26 -6.27 -8.50
C PHE A 115 6.47 -5.25 -7.40
N LYS A 116 6.36 -3.98 -7.77
CA LYS A 116 6.53 -2.84 -6.87
C LYS A 116 5.18 -2.26 -6.47
N HIS A 117 5.03 -1.98 -5.18
CA HIS A 117 3.96 -1.16 -4.62
C HIS A 117 4.56 0.12 -4.01
N THR A 118 4.06 1.28 -4.42
CA THR A 118 4.61 2.57 -3.98
C THR A 118 3.76 3.18 -2.88
N PHE A 119 4.39 3.48 -1.76
CA PHE A 119 3.85 4.30 -0.69
C PHE A 119 4.40 5.73 -0.77
N THR A 120 3.82 6.66 -0.06
CA THR A 120 4.28 8.05 -0.01
C THR A 120 5.74 8.18 0.45
N HIS A 121 6.20 7.30 1.33
CA HIS A 121 7.50 7.42 2.00
C HIS A 121 8.52 6.36 1.57
N PHE A 122 8.10 5.27 0.93
CA PHE A 122 8.98 4.20 0.47
C PHE A 122 8.35 3.37 -0.65
N ASN A 123 9.19 2.60 -1.33
CA ASN A 123 8.78 1.60 -2.30
C ASN A 123 8.87 0.21 -1.67
N LEU A 124 7.85 -0.61 -1.88
CA LEU A 124 7.81 -1.99 -1.43
C LEU A 124 7.88 -2.93 -2.64
N TRP A 125 8.95 -3.71 -2.72
CA TRP A 125 9.06 -4.80 -3.65
C TRP A 125 8.48 -6.07 -3.03
N ILE A 126 7.58 -6.72 -3.74
CA ILE A 126 6.88 -7.91 -3.27
C ILE A 126 7.26 -9.07 -4.17
N ASN A 127 7.80 -10.13 -3.55
CA ASN A 127 8.09 -11.42 -4.18
C ASN A 127 7.01 -12.43 -3.76
N PRO A 128 5.99 -12.70 -4.59
CA PRO A 128 4.98 -13.70 -4.24
C PRO A 128 5.50 -15.12 -4.51
N ILE A 129 5.29 -16.02 -3.57
CA ILE A 129 5.64 -17.44 -3.67
C ILE A 129 4.40 -18.26 -3.40
N LEU A 130 4.01 -19.07 -4.37
CA LEU A 130 2.90 -20.02 -4.22
C LEU A 130 3.40 -21.28 -3.52
N VAL A 131 2.69 -21.69 -2.47
CA VAL A 131 3.07 -22.79 -1.60
C VAL A 131 1.88 -23.74 -1.48
N ASP A 132 2.08 -25.01 -1.83
CA ASP A 132 1.14 -26.09 -1.54
C ASP A 132 1.14 -26.41 -0.06
N SER A 133 0.00 -26.39 0.58
CA SER A 133 -0.15 -26.65 2.02
C SER A 133 -1.34 -27.60 2.25
N PRO A 134 -1.14 -28.90 2.06
CA PRO A 134 -2.20 -29.90 2.24
C PRO A 134 -2.73 -29.92 3.67
N GLY A 135 -4.01 -30.28 3.84
CA GLY A 135 -4.63 -30.42 5.15
C GLY A 135 -5.24 -29.15 5.75
N GLY A 136 -5.64 -28.22 4.92
CA GLY A 136 -6.28 -26.93 5.19
C GLY A 136 -6.76 -26.65 6.60
N LEU A 137 -6.06 -25.81 7.30
CA LEU A 137 -6.43 -25.27 8.61
C LEU A 137 -7.44 -24.13 8.45
N ALA A 138 -7.92 -23.58 9.57
CA ALA A 138 -8.78 -22.40 9.58
C ALA A 138 -8.16 -21.22 8.78
N ASN A 139 -9.01 -20.29 8.29
CA ASN A 139 -8.63 -19.09 7.53
C ASN A 139 -8.17 -19.35 6.08
N TYR A 140 -8.61 -20.42 5.45
CA TYR A 140 -8.57 -20.61 4.01
C TYR A 140 -9.85 -20.05 3.38
N TYR A 141 -9.69 -19.36 2.27
CA TYR A 141 -10.78 -18.63 1.60
C TYR A 141 -10.69 -18.85 0.08
N ASP A 142 -11.84 -18.96 -0.55
CA ASP A 142 -11.92 -18.94 -2.00
C ASP A 142 -11.55 -17.55 -2.53
N ALA A 143 -10.51 -17.47 -3.35
CA ALA A 143 -10.01 -16.23 -3.92
C ALA A 143 -11.05 -15.49 -4.77
N SER A 144 -11.95 -16.24 -5.45
CA SER A 144 -12.95 -15.69 -6.35
C SER A 144 -14.15 -15.04 -5.63
N SER A 145 -14.46 -15.50 -4.42
CA SER A 145 -15.63 -15.06 -3.63
C SER A 145 -15.27 -14.24 -2.38
N LEU A 146 -14.05 -13.74 -2.30
CA LEU A 146 -13.50 -13.11 -1.10
C LEU A 146 -14.19 -11.77 -0.77
N ALA A 147 -14.97 -11.74 0.32
CA ALA A 147 -15.61 -10.54 0.86
C ALA A 147 -14.77 -9.81 1.94
N LEU A 148 -13.52 -10.23 2.16
CA LEU A 148 -12.63 -9.67 3.17
C LEU A 148 -11.92 -8.40 2.67
N GLY A 149 -11.71 -7.43 3.57
CA GLY A 149 -10.88 -6.26 3.28
C GLY A 149 -9.42 -6.65 3.15
N THR A 150 -8.85 -6.51 1.94
CA THR A 150 -7.45 -6.85 1.64
C THR A 150 -6.71 -5.65 1.08
N PRO A 151 -5.38 -5.54 1.29
CA PRO A 151 -4.54 -4.53 0.63
C PRO A 151 -4.53 -4.68 -0.89
N ALA A 152 -4.31 -3.58 -1.61
CA ALA A 152 -4.25 -3.59 -3.08
C ALA A 152 -3.26 -4.62 -3.67
N PRO A 153 -2.04 -4.81 -3.14
CA PRO A 153 -1.15 -5.86 -3.61
C PRO A 153 -1.69 -7.29 -3.43
N VAL A 154 -2.38 -7.54 -2.31
CA VAL A 154 -3.03 -8.85 -2.06
C VAL A 154 -4.14 -9.07 -3.07
N LYS A 155 -5.00 -8.06 -3.26
CA LYS A 155 -6.09 -8.12 -4.25
C LYS A 155 -5.56 -8.38 -5.67
N LYS A 156 -4.45 -7.72 -6.05
CA LYS A 156 -3.81 -7.95 -7.36
C LYS A 156 -3.40 -9.41 -7.52
N ILE A 157 -2.72 -9.99 -6.53
CA ILE A 157 -2.28 -11.39 -6.57
C ILE A 157 -3.49 -12.34 -6.66
N LEU A 158 -4.53 -12.11 -5.84
CA LEU A 158 -5.75 -12.93 -5.85
C LEU A 158 -6.45 -12.97 -7.22
N GLN A 159 -6.31 -11.92 -8.03
CA GLN A 159 -6.86 -11.85 -9.39
C GLN A 159 -6.01 -12.60 -10.44
N GLU A 160 -4.76 -12.92 -10.09
CA GLU A 160 -3.80 -13.62 -10.96
C GLU A 160 -3.71 -15.13 -10.65
N LEU A 161 -4.37 -15.61 -9.57
CA LEU A 161 -4.43 -17.02 -9.18
C LEU A 161 -5.55 -17.76 -9.85
#